data_6732ae091e16abf7774545b554161938
#
_entry.id   6732ae091e16abf7774545b554161938
#
_cell.length_a   1.000
_cell.length_b   1.000
_cell.length_c   1.000
_cell.angle_alpha   90.00
_cell.angle_beta   90.00
_cell.angle_gamma   90.00
#
_symmetry.space_group_name_H-M   'P 1'
#
loop_
_entity.id
_entity.type
_entity.pdbx_description
1 polymer ?
#
loop_
_entity_poly.entity_id
_entity_poly.type
_entity_poly.pdbx_seq_one_letter_code
_entity_poly.pdbx_strand_id
1 'polypeptide(L)'
;TLDGSEPDSSSMLYEGPVKVQSTCTLKAKSDRPGMVTGTFVKAFNGHKAMGRTVIGHNEAHPKYKFSYPDNLTDGIRGVNNYNSGEWVGMYGKPLDVTIEMDGQKYSSITLSAIVVKGDYVFNPLDITVSVSKNDMDYQKVAHVEYPAEGKNEPDGIKEYTVTFPETDSKYIHLTAKTIE
;
A
#
# COMPACT_ATOMS: atom_id res chain seq x y z
N THR A 1 -15.93 13.90 9.13
CA THR A 1 -15.21 14.84 8.27
C THR A 1 -14.18 14.10 7.41
N LEU A 2 -13.80 14.69 6.29
CA LEU A 2 -12.74 14.14 5.39
C LEU A 2 -11.54 15.09 5.26
N ASP A 3 -11.61 16.25 5.88
CA ASP A 3 -10.57 17.29 5.83
C ASP A 3 -9.67 17.31 7.08
N GLY A 4 -9.90 16.39 8.01
CA GLY A 4 -9.17 16.30 9.28
C GLY A 4 -9.68 17.24 10.38
N SER A 5 -10.73 18.03 10.13
CA SER A 5 -11.40 18.82 11.18
C SER A 5 -12.07 17.90 12.21
N GLU A 6 -12.21 18.37 13.45
CA GLU A 6 -12.94 17.62 14.48
C GLU A 6 -14.44 17.56 14.13
N PRO A 7 -15.06 16.36 14.14
CA PRO A 7 -16.49 16.21 13.91
C PRO A 7 -17.32 16.89 15.01
N ASP A 8 -18.36 17.63 14.60
CA ASP A 8 -19.33 18.31 15.44
C ASP A 8 -20.76 18.08 14.94
N SER A 9 -21.74 18.76 15.54
CA SER A 9 -23.16 18.63 15.18
C SER A 9 -23.51 19.11 13.77
N SER A 10 -22.63 19.86 13.10
CA SER A 10 -22.79 20.32 11.71
C SER A 10 -22.10 19.40 10.70
N SER A 11 -21.33 18.41 11.16
CA SER A 11 -20.60 17.47 10.32
C SER A 11 -21.54 16.50 9.61
N MET A 12 -21.07 15.94 8.51
CA MET A 12 -21.82 14.95 7.73
C MET A 12 -22.22 13.75 8.59
N LEU A 13 -23.50 13.43 8.60
CA LEU A 13 -24.00 12.21 9.26
C LEU A 13 -23.60 10.97 8.45
N TYR A 14 -23.11 9.94 9.14
CA TYR A 14 -22.79 8.66 8.49
C TYR A 14 -24.06 7.87 8.20
N GLU A 15 -24.37 7.70 6.93
CA GLU A 15 -25.53 6.96 6.44
C GLU A 15 -25.13 5.70 5.63
N GLY A 16 -23.84 5.49 5.40
CA GLY A 16 -23.34 4.36 4.63
C GLY A 16 -21.89 4.55 4.20
N PRO A 17 -21.35 3.67 3.32
CA PRO A 17 -19.94 3.72 2.91
C PRO A 17 -19.51 5.08 2.37
N VAL A 18 -18.41 5.60 2.89
CA VAL A 18 -17.82 6.87 2.45
C VAL A 18 -16.75 6.60 1.39
N LYS A 19 -16.92 7.16 0.19
CA LYS A 19 -15.96 7.02 -0.89
C LYS A 19 -14.80 8.00 -0.71
N VAL A 20 -13.59 7.45 -0.52
CA VAL A 20 -12.34 8.23 -0.49
C VAL A 20 -11.70 8.19 -1.88
N GLN A 21 -11.41 9.35 -2.48
CA GLN A 21 -10.89 9.46 -3.85
C GLN A 21 -9.54 10.19 -3.95
N SER A 22 -9.08 10.79 -2.86
CA SER A 22 -7.86 11.58 -2.80
C SER A 22 -7.26 11.52 -1.41
N THR A 23 -6.05 12.05 -1.27
CA THR A 23 -5.43 12.21 0.05
C THR A 23 -6.36 12.98 0.99
N CYS A 24 -6.68 12.37 2.13
CA CYS A 24 -7.55 12.98 3.14
C CYS A 24 -7.28 12.38 4.53
N THR A 25 -7.77 13.08 5.55
CA THR A 25 -7.83 12.55 6.92
C THR A 25 -9.29 12.43 7.32
N LEU A 26 -9.78 11.20 7.37
CA LEU A 26 -11.12 10.90 7.87
C LEU A 26 -11.11 10.97 9.39
N LYS A 27 -12.03 11.73 9.95
CA LYS A 27 -12.36 11.69 11.38
C LYS A 27 -13.84 11.37 11.56
N ALA A 28 -14.14 10.48 12.50
CA ALA A 28 -15.49 10.10 12.83
C ALA A 28 -15.69 10.06 14.35
N LYS A 29 -16.82 10.53 14.81
CA LYS A 29 -17.21 10.56 16.21
C LYS A 29 -18.64 10.10 16.35
N SER A 30 -18.94 9.31 17.38
CA SER A 30 -20.32 8.98 17.72
C SER A 30 -20.90 10.05 18.63
N ASP A 31 -22.08 10.55 18.27
CA ASP A 31 -22.86 11.50 19.09
C ASP A 31 -24.00 10.73 19.79
N ARG A 32 -23.63 9.93 20.78
CA ARG A 32 -24.62 9.24 21.63
C ARG A 32 -24.72 9.96 22.96
N PRO A 33 -25.92 10.46 23.34
CA PRO A 33 -26.13 11.07 24.65
C PRO A 33 -25.71 10.13 25.79
N GLY A 34 -24.87 10.63 26.70
CA GLY A 34 -24.36 9.89 27.86
C GLY A 34 -23.15 8.98 27.60
N MET A 35 -22.61 8.94 26.40
CA MET A 35 -21.35 8.24 26.09
C MET A 35 -20.26 9.24 25.71
N VAL A 36 -19.12 9.18 26.40
CA VAL A 36 -17.90 9.86 25.93
C VAL A 36 -17.24 8.94 24.91
N THR A 37 -17.33 9.28 23.62
CA THR A 37 -16.70 8.54 22.54
C THR A 37 -15.47 9.29 22.06
N GLY A 38 -14.36 8.57 21.90
CA GLY A 38 -13.17 9.12 21.23
C GLY A 38 -13.43 9.36 19.74
N THR A 39 -12.66 10.26 19.15
CA THR A 39 -12.67 10.45 17.69
C THR A 39 -11.84 9.35 17.02
N PHE A 40 -12.46 8.63 16.09
CA PHE A 40 -11.73 7.74 15.17
C PHE A 40 -11.00 8.61 14.13
N VAL A 41 -9.73 8.31 13.87
CA VAL A 41 -8.91 9.04 12.89
C VAL A 41 -8.24 8.05 11.94
N LYS A 42 -8.39 8.25 10.63
CA LYS A 42 -7.68 7.47 9.61
C LYS A 42 -7.21 8.38 8.48
N ALA A 43 -5.91 8.35 8.19
CA ALA A 43 -5.34 9.04 7.05
C ALA A 43 -5.35 8.11 5.82
N PHE A 44 -5.69 8.69 4.66
CA PHE A 44 -5.60 8.06 3.36
C PHE A 44 -4.63 8.84 2.48
N ASN A 45 -3.78 8.13 1.75
CA ASN A 45 -2.82 8.69 0.81
C ASN A 45 -3.29 8.38 -0.61
N GLY A 46 -3.80 9.39 -1.29
CA GLY A 46 -4.26 9.26 -2.67
C GLY A 46 -3.09 9.03 -3.63
N HIS A 47 -3.22 8.01 -4.46
CA HIS A 47 -2.30 7.71 -5.55
C HIS A 47 -3.07 7.09 -6.72
N LYS A 48 -2.45 7.03 -7.91
CA LYS A 48 -3.14 6.59 -9.15
C LYS A 48 -3.63 5.12 -9.10
N ALA A 49 -3.00 4.29 -8.29
CA ALA A 49 -3.41 2.90 -8.08
C ALA A 49 -4.44 2.72 -6.94
N MET A 50 -4.86 3.79 -6.27
CA MET A 50 -5.78 3.68 -5.13
C MET A 50 -7.12 3.09 -5.53
N GLY A 51 -7.50 2.00 -4.84
CA GLY A 51 -8.74 1.26 -5.10
C GLY A 51 -8.78 0.53 -6.44
N ARG A 52 -7.61 0.30 -7.06
CA ARG A 52 -7.50 -0.50 -8.28
C ARG A 52 -7.45 -1.98 -7.94
N THR A 53 -7.93 -2.81 -8.87
CA THR A 53 -7.82 -4.27 -8.76
C THR A 53 -6.35 -4.68 -8.70
N VAL A 54 -6.02 -5.51 -7.73
CA VAL A 54 -4.71 -6.13 -7.59
C VAL A 54 -4.87 -7.63 -7.64
N ILE A 55 -4.08 -8.29 -8.49
CA ILE A 55 -4.02 -9.74 -8.61
C ILE A 55 -2.71 -10.20 -7.98
N GLY A 56 -2.79 -10.97 -6.91
CA GLY A 56 -1.62 -11.61 -6.30
C GLY A 56 -1.30 -12.94 -6.97
N HIS A 57 -0.06 -13.12 -7.42
CA HIS A 57 0.40 -14.37 -8.06
C HIS A 57 1.07 -15.32 -7.06
N ASN A 58 1.53 -14.79 -5.94
CA ASN A 58 2.03 -15.58 -4.80
C ASN A 58 1.15 -15.35 -3.57
N GLU A 59 1.04 -16.35 -2.73
CA GLU A 59 0.33 -16.23 -1.47
C GLU A 59 1.20 -15.51 -0.42
N ALA A 60 0.58 -14.59 0.32
CA ALA A 60 1.18 -13.99 1.48
C ALA A 60 1.24 -14.99 2.66
N HIS A 61 2.16 -14.73 3.61
CA HIS A 61 2.28 -15.54 4.82
C HIS A 61 0.94 -15.56 5.60
N PRO A 62 0.41 -16.74 6.00
CA PRO A 62 -0.93 -16.86 6.58
C PRO A 62 -1.21 -15.93 7.78
N LYS A 63 -0.20 -15.66 8.61
CA LYS A 63 -0.31 -14.76 9.77
C LYS A 63 -0.39 -13.27 9.36
N TYR A 64 0.17 -12.90 8.18
CA TYR A 64 0.35 -11.52 7.75
C TYR A 64 -0.27 -11.27 6.37
N LYS A 65 -1.29 -12.02 5.98
CA LYS A 65 -1.97 -11.82 4.70
C LYS A 65 -3.05 -10.75 4.76
N PHE A 66 -3.69 -10.58 5.92
CA PHE A 66 -4.79 -9.63 6.13
C PHE A 66 -5.77 -9.57 4.94
N SER A 67 -5.90 -8.40 4.30
CA SER A 67 -6.73 -8.19 3.11
C SER A 67 -5.92 -8.26 1.80
N TYR A 68 -4.78 -8.97 1.80
CA TYR A 68 -3.98 -9.14 0.58
C TYR A 68 -4.80 -9.83 -0.53
N PRO A 69 -4.71 -9.38 -1.80
CA PRO A 69 -3.81 -8.31 -2.28
C PRO A 69 -4.41 -6.88 -2.24
N ASP A 70 -5.68 -6.71 -1.89
CA ASP A 70 -6.42 -5.44 -2.00
C ASP A 70 -5.83 -4.32 -1.13
N ASN A 71 -5.25 -4.66 0.02
CA ASN A 71 -4.62 -3.68 0.91
C ASN A 71 -3.33 -3.04 0.36
N LEU A 72 -2.81 -3.53 -0.76
CA LEU A 72 -1.65 -2.90 -1.42
C LEU A 72 -2.01 -1.58 -2.11
N THR A 73 -3.29 -1.36 -2.40
CA THR A 73 -3.78 -0.16 -3.10
C THR A 73 -4.93 0.55 -2.36
N ASP A 74 -5.16 0.24 -1.10
CA ASP A 74 -6.27 0.81 -0.31
C ASP A 74 -6.06 2.28 0.11
N GLY A 75 -4.88 2.84 -0.17
CA GLY A 75 -4.51 4.21 0.21
C GLY A 75 -4.11 4.36 1.67
N ILE A 76 -4.02 3.26 2.43
CA ILE A 76 -3.62 3.27 3.83
C ILE A 76 -2.11 3.07 3.92
N ARG A 77 -1.42 3.96 4.62
CA ARG A 77 -0.04 3.73 5.04
C ARG A 77 0.00 2.92 6.32
N GLY A 78 0.78 1.86 6.32
CA GLY A 78 1.02 1.08 7.52
C GLY A 78 1.75 1.90 8.59
N VAL A 79 1.43 1.65 9.85
CA VAL A 79 2.13 2.24 11.00
C VAL A 79 3.40 1.47 11.31
N ASN A 80 4.28 2.03 12.16
CA ASN A 80 5.55 1.39 12.54
C ASN A 80 5.34 0.21 13.51
N ASN A 81 4.49 -0.72 13.11
CA ASN A 81 4.19 -1.98 13.78
C ASN A 81 3.70 -3.00 12.74
N TYR A 82 4.51 -3.99 12.41
CA TYR A 82 4.16 -5.00 11.41
C TYR A 82 2.99 -5.93 11.82
N ASN A 83 2.59 -5.91 13.10
CA ASN A 83 1.41 -6.64 13.57
C ASN A 83 0.11 -5.79 13.54
N SER A 84 0.14 -4.57 13.01
CA SER A 84 -1.02 -3.66 12.99
C SER A 84 -2.19 -4.11 12.10
N GLY A 85 -1.94 -5.06 11.20
CA GLY A 85 -2.92 -5.48 10.20
C GLY A 85 -2.86 -4.71 8.88
N GLU A 86 -1.92 -3.77 8.75
CA GLU A 86 -1.76 -2.90 7.58
C GLU A 86 -0.58 -3.34 6.69
N TRP A 87 0.17 -4.36 7.10
CA TRP A 87 1.35 -4.86 6.39
C TRP A 87 1.11 -6.28 5.86
N VAL A 88 1.61 -6.54 4.67
CA VAL A 88 1.64 -7.88 4.07
C VAL A 88 3.01 -8.49 4.28
N GLY A 89 3.06 -9.71 4.80
CA GLY A 89 4.31 -10.47 4.93
C GLY A 89 4.43 -11.51 3.82
N MET A 90 5.55 -11.47 3.10
CA MET A 90 5.95 -12.51 2.16
C MET A 90 7.02 -13.39 2.82
N TYR A 91 6.99 -14.71 2.56
CA TYR A 91 7.96 -15.65 3.11
C TYR A 91 8.29 -16.75 2.09
N GLY A 92 9.56 -16.87 1.75
CA GLY A 92 10.05 -17.88 0.79
C GLY A 92 9.56 -17.69 -0.66
N LYS A 93 8.83 -16.60 -0.93
CA LYS A 93 8.34 -16.21 -2.24
C LYS A 93 8.38 -14.71 -2.39
N PRO A 94 8.67 -14.15 -3.57
CA PRO A 94 8.61 -12.71 -3.79
C PRO A 94 7.17 -12.18 -3.67
N LEU A 95 7.03 -10.91 -3.35
CA LEU A 95 5.81 -10.19 -3.72
C LEU A 95 5.73 -10.22 -5.24
N ASP A 96 4.61 -10.64 -5.77
CA ASP A 96 4.37 -10.81 -7.20
C ASP A 96 2.91 -10.48 -7.47
N VAL A 97 2.68 -9.31 -8.09
CA VAL A 97 1.33 -8.76 -8.26
C VAL A 97 1.16 -8.05 -9.60
N THR A 98 -0.04 -8.11 -10.14
CA THR A 98 -0.49 -7.26 -11.25
C THR A 98 -1.53 -6.28 -10.75
N ILE A 99 -1.36 -5.00 -11.09
CA ILE A 99 -2.28 -3.91 -10.78
C ILE A 99 -2.96 -3.48 -12.07
N GLU A 100 -4.30 -3.49 -12.11
CA GLU A 100 -5.07 -2.95 -13.22
C GLU A 100 -5.15 -1.43 -13.13
N MET A 101 -4.64 -0.73 -14.14
CA MET A 101 -4.69 0.72 -14.25
C MET A 101 -5.77 1.15 -15.25
N ASP A 102 -6.26 2.38 -15.15
CA ASP A 102 -7.34 2.91 -16.02
C ASP A 102 -6.86 3.71 -17.23
N GLY A 103 -5.59 3.54 -17.61
CA GLY A 103 -4.99 4.26 -18.73
C GLY A 103 -4.56 5.69 -18.40
N GLN A 104 -4.51 6.07 -17.10
CA GLN A 104 -3.84 7.31 -16.71
C GLN A 104 -2.33 7.17 -16.90
N LYS A 105 -1.68 8.27 -17.29
CA LYS A 105 -0.22 8.30 -17.41
C LYS A 105 0.46 8.21 -16.04
N TYR A 106 1.51 7.42 -15.95
CA TYR A 106 2.35 7.27 -14.76
C TYR A 106 3.79 6.95 -15.14
N SER A 107 4.74 7.25 -14.25
CA SER A 107 6.19 7.09 -14.50
C SER A 107 6.94 6.58 -13.28
N SER A 108 6.25 6.20 -12.23
CA SER A 108 6.86 5.65 -11.02
C SER A 108 5.89 4.77 -10.25
N ILE A 109 6.47 3.87 -9.45
CA ILE A 109 5.76 3.12 -8.41
C ILE A 109 6.56 3.23 -7.11
N THR A 110 5.85 3.37 -5.99
CA THR A 110 6.47 3.35 -4.67
C THR A 110 5.93 2.17 -3.89
N LEU A 111 6.83 1.31 -3.43
CA LEU A 111 6.53 0.22 -2.51
C LEU A 111 6.96 0.64 -1.10
N SER A 112 6.02 0.68 -0.16
CA SER A 112 6.33 0.85 1.26
C SER A 112 6.61 -0.51 1.89
N ALA A 113 7.65 -0.60 2.70
CA ALA A 113 7.98 -1.78 3.49
C ALA A 113 8.32 -1.38 4.92
N ILE A 114 8.11 -2.29 5.85
CA ILE A 114 8.59 -2.15 7.23
C ILE A 114 9.79 -3.07 7.44
N VAL A 115 10.83 -2.57 8.09
CA VAL A 115 12.04 -3.32 8.43
C VAL A 115 12.15 -3.42 9.95
N VAL A 116 12.23 -4.64 10.47
CA VAL A 116 12.46 -4.95 11.89
C VAL A 116 13.39 -6.15 11.94
N LYS A 117 14.69 -5.87 11.85
CA LYS A 117 15.73 -6.92 11.70
C LYS A 117 15.77 -7.92 12.85
N GLY A 118 15.49 -7.46 14.07
CA GLY A 118 15.41 -8.31 15.25
C GLY A 118 14.31 -9.37 15.17
N ASP A 119 13.28 -9.13 14.37
CA ASP A 119 12.14 -10.02 14.15
C ASP A 119 12.16 -10.69 12.75
N TYR A 120 13.30 -10.63 12.07
CA TYR A 120 13.48 -11.20 10.72
C TYR A 120 12.55 -10.60 9.66
N VAL A 121 12.14 -9.33 9.81
CA VAL A 121 11.39 -8.57 8.82
C VAL A 121 12.37 -7.69 8.04
N PHE A 122 12.55 -7.98 6.77
CA PHE A 122 13.58 -7.37 5.93
C PHE A 122 12.98 -6.58 4.76
N ASN A 123 13.81 -5.71 4.17
CA ASN A 123 13.52 -4.99 2.95
C ASN A 123 13.51 -5.93 1.72
N PRO A 124 12.89 -5.51 0.60
CA PRO A 124 13.07 -6.20 -0.67
C PRO A 124 14.52 -6.12 -1.14
N LEU A 125 15.03 -7.18 -1.79
CA LEU A 125 16.36 -7.21 -2.39
C LEU A 125 16.39 -6.59 -3.78
N ASP A 126 15.29 -6.68 -4.51
CA ASP A 126 15.10 -5.99 -5.78
C ASP A 126 13.61 -5.67 -6.00
N ILE A 127 13.38 -4.76 -6.92
CA ILE A 127 12.05 -4.46 -7.44
C ILE A 127 12.14 -4.42 -8.97
N THR A 128 11.34 -5.24 -9.61
CA THR A 128 11.17 -5.23 -11.07
C THR A 128 9.77 -4.72 -11.41
N VAL A 129 9.70 -3.82 -12.39
CA VAL A 129 8.44 -3.28 -12.92
C VAL A 129 8.34 -3.61 -14.40
N SER A 130 7.24 -4.22 -14.78
CA SER A 130 6.86 -4.45 -16.17
C SER A 130 5.47 -3.89 -16.43
N VAL A 131 5.20 -3.47 -17.65
CA VAL A 131 3.92 -2.88 -18.04
C VAL A 131 3.35 -3.57 -19.26
N SER A 132 2.02 -3.63 -19.35
CA SER A 132 1.30 -4.20 -20.48
C SER A 132 0.03 -3.43 -20.82
N LYS A 133 -0.39 -3.48 -22.09
CA LYS A 133 -1.68 -2.93 -22.54
C LYS A 133 -2.80 -3.98 -22.57
N ASN A 134 -2.46 -5.26 -22.57
CA ASN A 134 -3.39 -6.37 -22.83
C ASN A 134 -3.29 -7.53 -21.83
N ASP A 135 -2.52 -7.38 -20.74
CA ASP A 135 -2.27 -8.41 -19.71
C ASP A 135 -1.56 -9.68 -20.23
N MET A 136 -0.96 -9.63 -21.41
CA MET A 136 -0.23 -10.75 -21.99
C MET A 136 1.21 -10.39 -22.33
N ASP A 137 1.39 -9.27 -23.03
CA ASP A 137 2.69 -8.83 -23.54
C ASP A 137 3.30 -7.81 -22.57
N TYR A 138 4.06 -8.30 -21.59
CA TYR A 138 4.71 -7.46 -20.60
C TYR A 138 6.10 -7.02 -21.06
N GLN A 139 6.33 -5.71 -21.01
CA GLN A 139 7.63 -5.10 -21.23
C GLN A 139 8.21 -4.65 -19.88
N LYS A 140 9.39 -5.14 -19.53
CA LYS A 140 10.14 -4.66 -18.38
C LYS A 140 10.58 -3.21 -18.62
N VAL A 141 10.18 -2.30 -17.73
CA VAL A 141 10.49 -0.88 -17.80
C VAL A 141 11.47 -0.42 -16.75
N ALA A 142 11.62 -1.16 -15.64
CA ALA A 142 12.60 -0.89 -14.61
C ALA A 142 12.98 -2.14 -13.83
N HIS A 143 14.20 -2.12 -13.30
CA HIS A 143 14.71 -3.07 -12.31
C HIS A 143 15.71 -2.33 -11.42
N VAL A 144 15.51 -2.40 -10.12
CA VAL A 144 16.37 -1.76 -9.12
C VAL A 144 16.72 -2.79 -8.06
N GLU A 145 18.03 -2.94 -7.79
CA GLU A 145 18.54 -3.78 -6.71
C GLU A 145 18.77 -2.93 -5.46
N TYR A 146 18.46 -3.50 -4.31
CA TYR A 146 18.70 -2.89 -3.00
C TYR A 146 19.63 -3.79 -2.21
N PRO A 147 20.66 -3.23 -1.55
CA PRO A 147 21.50 -4.03 -0.68
C PRO A 147 20.66 -4.59 0.47
N ALA A 148 20.95 -5.82 0.88
CA ALA A 148 20.40 -6.36 2.12
C ALA A 148 20.73 -5.38 3.26
N GLU A 149 19.74 -5.07 4.11
CA GLU A 149 19.92 -4.12 5.20
C GLU A 149 21.10 -4.52 6.09
N GLY A 150 22.10 -3.64 6.15
CA GLY A 150 23.23 -3.80 7.03
C GLY A 150 22.83 -3.65 8.51
N LYS A 151 23.65 -4.18 9.42
CA LYS A 151 23.38 -4.10 10.86
C LYS A 151 23.21 -2.67 11.38
N ASN A 152 23.76 -1.68 10.68
CA ASN A 152 23.74 -0.26 11.09
C ASN A 152 22.56 0.53 10.52
N GLU A 153 21.76 -0.05 9.61
CA GLU A 153 20.58 0.61 9.09
C GLU A 153 19.46 0.59 10.15
N PRO A 154 18.80 1.73 10.41
CA PRO A 154 17.73 1.78 11.40
C PRO A 154 16.50 0.98 10.92
N ASP A 155 15.86 0.30 11.85
CA ASP A 155 14.55 -0.29 11.64
C ASP A 155 13.50 0.80 11.36
N GLY A 156 12.36 0.42 10.81
CA GLY A 156 11.24 1.32 10.58
C GLY A 156 10.67 1.21 9.17
N ILE A 157 9.80 2.16 8.84
CA ILE A 157 9.13 2.23 7.55
C ILE A 157 10.10 2.78 6.51
N LYS A 158 10.18 2.09 5.37
CA LYS A 158 11.00 2.46 4.21
C LYS A 158 10.11 2.61 2.97
N GLU A 159 10.52 3.49 2.07
CA GLU A 159 9.85 3.69 0.79
C GLU A 159 10.83 3.47 -0.36
N TYR A 160 10.46 2.57 -1.25
CA TYR A 160 11.23 2.20 -2.42
C TYR A 160 10.51 2.73 -3.66
N THR A 161 11.01 3.83 -4.20
CA THR A 161 10.45 4.43 -5.41
C THR A 161 11.27 4.01 -6.63
N VAL A 162 10.61 3.38 -7.58
CA VAL A 162 11.17 2.98 -8.86
C VAL A 162 10.59 3.87 -9.95
N THR A 163 11.44 4.56 -10.70
CA THR A 163 11.06 5.43 -11.80
C THR A 163 11.34 4.77 -13.15
N PHE A 164 10.50 5.08 -14.14
CA PHE A 164 10.61 4.57 -15.51
C PHE A 164 10.00 5.58 -16.51
N PRO A 165 10.20 5.39 -17.84
CA PRO A 165 9.57 6.24 -18.83
C PRO A 165 8.05 6.31 -18.68
N GLU A 166 7.46 7.50 -18.85
CA GLU A 166 6.00 7.68 -18.75
C GLU A 166 5.25 6.70 -19.66
N THR A 167 4.24 6.05 -19.13
CA THR A 167 3.40 5.09 -19.84
C THR A 167 1.93 5.29 -19.48
N ASP A 168 1.03 4.87 -20.36
CA ASP A 168 -0.43 4.77 -20.18
C ASP A 168 -0.91 3.31 -20.18
N SER A 169 0.00 2.36 -19.95
CA SER A 169 -0.33 0.93 -19.95
C SER A 169 -1.40 0.61 -18.92
N LYS A 170 -2.27 -0.35 -19.24
CA LYS A 170 -3.41 -0.73 -18.37
C LYS A 170 -3.03 -1.67 -17.24
N TYR A 171 -1.89 -2.30 -17.31
CA TYR A 171 -1.42 -3.28 -16.33
C TYR A 171 0.00 -2.95 -15.92
N ILE A 172 0.24 -2.97 -14.61
CA ILE A 172 1.57 -2.94 -14.00
C ILE A 172 1.80 -4.28 -13.33
N HIS A 173 2.84 -4.99 -13.72
CA HIS A 173 3.32 -6.15 -13.03
C HIS A 173 4.54 -5.76 -12.18
N LEU A 174 4.42 -5.96 -10.88
CA LEU A 174 5.45 -5.68 -9.88
C LEU A 174 5.92 -6.97 -9.25
N THR A 175 7.21 -7.19 -9.25
CA THR A 175 7.84 -8.21 -8.40
C THR A 175 8.82 -7.56 -7.44
N ALA A 176 8.80 -7.98 -6.17
CA ALA A 176 9.79 -7.57 -5.18
C ALA A 176 10.36 -8.81 -4.49
N LYS A 177 11.66 -9.05 -4.70
CA LYS A 177 12.34 -10.24 -4.20
C LYS A 177 12.58 -10.12 -2.69
N THR A 178 12.37 -11.20 -1.98
CA THR A 178 12.64 -11.32 -0.53
C THR A 178 14.01 -11.95 -0.27
N ILE A 179 14.50 -11.82 0.94
CA ILE A 179 15.61 -12.63 1.45
C ILE A 179 15.12 -14.07 1.61
N GLU A 180 15.89 -15.03 1.11
CA GLU A 180 15.65 -16.47 1.28
C GLU A 180 16.17 -16.95 2.65
#